data_490b9ac77974bac9db31126ce3484c3b
#
_entry.id   490b9ac77974bac9db31126ce3484c3b
#
_cell.length_a   1.000
_cell.length_b   1.000
_cell.length_c   1.000
_cell.angle_alpha   90.00
_cell.angle_beta   90.00
_cell.angle_gamma   90.00
#
_symmetry.space_group_name_H-M   'P 1'
#
loop_
_entity.id
_entity.type
_entity.pdbx_description
1 polymer ?
#
loop_
_entity_poly.entity_id
_entity_poly.type
_entity_poly.pdbx_seq_one_letter_code
_entity_poly.pdbx_strand_id
1 'polypeptide(L)'
;MQKPAALYFWCAMSFVYALGNILKSMYGEDRPYWVTDDIKATSCHLGFGNPSGHMLNNVFFWLSLYLHQYYEVGVIKPRMSVFCTAYIIKMAVTCIGITFLIFMGFSRIYLGAHTFNQVLFGTILGITLAYIGHYRVKPRFLEMPEKLYEDSTGSKYAVTCMSYVKVIAFALLLPMAVAGCVLLAQEGSQRAFYHSNQFRYR
;
A
#
# COMPACT_ATOMS: atom_id res chain seq x y z
N MET A 1 -18.80 -4.66 3.42
CA MET A 1 -17.65 -4.71 4.37
C MET A 1 -18.11 -4.25 5.74
N GLN A 2 -17.75 -4.94 6.82
CA GLN A 2 -18.03 -4.45 8.18
C GLN A 2 -17.19 -3.18 8.45
N LYS A 3 -17.78 -2.20 9.16
CA LYS A 3 -17.10 -0.90 9.43
C LYS A 3 -15.67 -1.03 9.97
N PRO A 4 -15.37 -1.95 10.93
CA PRO A 4 -14.00 -2.12 11.43
C PRO A 4 -13.01 -2.61 10.36
N ALA A 5 -13.44 -3.49 9.47
CA ALA A 5 -12.60 -3.98 8.38
C ALA A 5 -12.26 -2.88 7.37
N ALA A 6 -13.23 -1.99 7.08
CA ALA A 6 -12.97 -0.82 6.21
C ALA A 6 -11.93 0.10 6.83
N LEU A 7 -12.03 0.38 8.12
CA LEU A 7 -11.06 1.19 8.85
C LEU A 7 -9.67 0.55 8.83
N TYR A 8 -9.57 -0.77 9.06
CA TYR A 8 -8.31 -1.49 8.95
C TYR A 8 -7.66 -1.29 7.57
N PHE A 9 -8.42 -1.48 6.48
CA PHE A 9 -7.90 -1.31 5.12
C PHE A 9 -7.38 0.09 4.88
N TRP A 10 -8.09 1.11 5.34
CA TRP A 10 -7.66 2.49 5.22
C TRP A 10 -6.34 2.75 5.94
N CYS A 11 -6.23 2.31 7.19
CA CYS A 11 -5.00 2.45 7.98
C CYS A 11 -3.83 1.69 7.36
N ALA A 12 -4.07 0.46 6.90
CA ALA A 12 -3.05 -0.38 6.29
C ALA A 12 -2.53 0.20 4.97
N MET A 13 -3.42 0.74 4.12
CA MET A 13 -3.01 1.44 2.88
C MET A 13 -2.16 2.67 3.17
N SER A 14 -2.55 3.48 4.16
CA SER A 14 -1.78 4.67 4.57
C SER A 14 -0.39 4.28 5.07
N PHE A 15 -0.29 3.21 5.86
CA PHE A 15 0.98 2.67 6.33
C PHE A 15 1.87 2.19 5.18
N VAL A 16 1.33 1.40 4.25
CA VAL A 16 2.09 0.87 3.09
C VAL A 16 2.59 2.00 2.20
N TYR A 17 1.77 3.03 1.99
CA TYR A 17 2.18 4.23 1.25
C TYR A 17 3.35 4.95 1.93
N ALA A 18 3.26 5.18 3.23
CA ALA A 18 4.32 5.82 4.01
C ALA A 18 5.60 4.97 4.00
N LEU A 19 5.49 3.65 4.23
CA LEU A 19 6.61 2.72 4.17
C LEU A 19 7.30 2.73 2.80
N GLY A 20 6.53 2.74 1.71
CA GLY A 20 7.07 2.82 0.36
C GLY A 20 7.91 4.09 0.13
N ASN A 21 7.48 5.23 0.67
CA ASN A 21 8.25 6.48 0.57
C ASN A 21 9.52 6.47 1.44
N ILE A 22 9.46 5.90 2.65
CA ILE A 22 10.64 5.70 3.50
C ILE A 22 11.67 4.84 2.77
N LEU A 23 11.25 3.71 2.20
CA LEU A 23 12.14 2.81 1.48
C LEU A 23 12.76 3.47 0.26
N LYS A 24 12.02 4.31 -0.46
CA LYS A 24 12.60 5.10 -1.57
C LYS A 24 13.75 5.99 -1.12
N SER A 25 13.57 6.67 0.01
CA SER A 25 14.63 7.51 0.57
C SER A 25 15.83 6.71 1.06
N MET A 26 15.59 5.50 1.60
CA MET A 26 16.66 4.62 2.09
C MET A 26 17.47 3.99 0.96
N TYR A 27 16.80 3.52 -0.11
CA TYR A 27 17.48 2.90 -1.24
C TYR A 27 18.19 3.93 -2.13
N GLY A 28 17.61 5.13 -2.28
CA GLY A 28 18.20 6.20 -3.09
C GLY A 28 18.49 5.81 -4.54
N GLU A 29 17.76 4.84 -5.10
CA GLU A 29 18.02 4.32 -6.44
C GLU A 29 17.40 5.20 -7.51
N ASP A 30 18.19 5.56 -8.50
CA ASP A 30 17.79 6.45 -9.59
C ASP A 30 16.72 5.82 -10.47
N ARG A 31 15.97 6.68 -11.15
CA ARG A 31 15.02 6.28 -12.19
C ARG A 31 15.73 6.13 -13.54
N PRO A 32 15.27 5.25 -14.44
CA PRO A 32 15.88 5.05 -15.75
C PRO A 32 16.10 6.36 -16.53
N TYR A 33 15.10 7.23 -16.57
CA TYR A 33 15.19 8.51 -17.29
C TYR A 33 16.09 9.58 -16.62
N TRP A 34 16.62 9.29 -15.41
CA TRP A 34 17.64 10.14 -14.79
C TRP A 34 19.07 9.73 -15.18
N VAL A 35 19.23 8.50 -15.65
CA VAL A 35 20.53 7.88 -15.92
C VAL A 35 20.89 7.98 -17.41
N THR A 36 19.89 7.98 -18.31
CA THR A 36 20.13 8.05 -19.76
C THR A 36 19.17 9.01 -20.45
N ASP A 37 19.71 9.81 -21.36
CA ASP A 37 18.97 10.78 -22.18
C ASP A 37 18.14 10.09 -23.29
N ASP A 38 18.41 8.81 -23.58
CA ASP A 38 17.66 8.03 -24.57
C ASP A 38 16.23 7.73 -24.11
N ILE A 39 15.98 7.79 -22.80
CA ILE A 39 14.66 7.55 -22.21
C ILE A 39 13.99 8.88 -21.93
N LYS A 40 13.04 9.27 -22.77
CA LYS A 40 12.24 10.48 -22.54
C LYS A 40 11.26 10.25 -21.41
N ALA A 41 11.36 11.08 -20.38
CA ALA A 41 10.39 11.09 -19.28
C ALA A 41 9.01 11.55 -19.81
N THR A 42 8.03 10.63 -19.84
CA THR A 42 6.64 10.95 -20.17
C THR A 42 5.87 11.53 -18.98
N SER A 43 6.38 11.31 -17.78
CA SER A 43 5.86 11.90 -16.53
C SER A 43 7.00 12.14 -15.55
N CYS A 44 7.17 13.39 -15.14
CA CYS A 44 8.17 13.75 -14.13
C CYS A 44 7.65 13.34 -12.74
N HIS A 45 8.17 12.25 -12.22
CA HIS A 45 7.93 11.86 -10.84
C HIS A 45 9.06 12.35 -9.96
N LEU A 46 8.72 13.10 -8.93
CA LEU A 46 9.64 13.46 -7.86
C LEU A 46 9.91 12.21 -7.00
N GLY A 47 11.16 11.99 -6.62
CA GLY A 47 11.59 10.90 -5.75
C GLY A 47 12.18 9.69 -6.46
N PHE A 48 12.95 8.92 -5.69
CA PHE A 48 13.70 7.75 -6.14
C PHE A 48 12.84 6.63 -6.73
N GLY A 49 13.47 5.73 -7.48
CA GLY A 49 12.80 4.67 -8.22
C GLY A 49 12.40 3.45 -7.39
N ASN A 50 13.17 3.05 -6.38
CA ASN A 50 13.01 1.79 -5.67
C ASN A 50 12.44 1.95 -4.25
N PRO A 51 11.36 1.23 -3.91
CA PRO A 51 10.50 0.36 -4.73
C PRO A 51 9.52 1.12 -5.63
N SER A 52 8.98 0.44 -6.65
CA SER A 52 7.88 1.00 -7.44
C SER A 52 6.62 1.17 -6.56
N GLY A 53 6.28 2.42 -6.26
CA GLY A 53 5.14 2.72 -5.38
C GLY A 53 3.80 2.31 -6.00
N HIS A 54 3.65 2.38 -7.33
CA HIS A 54 2.44 1.92 -8.01
C HIS A 54 2.28 0.40 -7.85
N MET A 55 3.34 -0.38 -8.02
CA MET A 55 3.25 -1.83 -7.82
C MET A 55 3.01 -2.18 -6.36
N LEU A 56 3.78 -1.62 -5.45
CA LEU A 56 3.63 -1.87 -4.01
C LEU A 56 2.20 -1.65 -3.53
N ASN A 57 1.64 -0.47 -3.81
CA ASN A 57 0.31 -0.11 -3.32
C ASN A 57 -0.81 -0.89 -4.00
N ASN A 58 -0.75 -1.08 -5.33
CA ASN A 58 -1.79 -1.79 -6.04
C ASN A 58 -1.78 -3.30 -5.74
N VAL A 59 -0.61 -3.91 -5.65
CA VAL A 59 -0.50 -5.34 -5.27
C VAL A 59 -1.01 -5.55 -3.85
N PHE A 60 -0.59 -4.70 -2.90
CA PHE A 60 -1.10 -4.76 -1.53
C PHE A 60 -2.62 -4.61 -1.49
N PHE A 61 -3.19 -3.62 -2.19
CA PHE A 61 -4.62 -3.36 -2.22
C PHE A 61 -5.40 -4.55 -2.78
N TRP A 62 -5.08 -4.98 -4.00
CA TRP A 62 -5.82 -6.05 -4.68
C TRP A 62 -5.71 -7.38 -3.95
N LEU A 63 -4.52 -7.73 -3.47
CA LEU A 63 -4.33 -8.98 -2.74
C LEU A 63 -5.00 -8.96 -1.38
N SER A 64 -4.94 -7.85 -0.64
CA SER A 64 -5.63 -7.70 0.64
C SER A 64 -7.14 -7.76 0.48
N LEU A 65 -7.68 -7.14 -0.58
CA LEU A 65 -9.10 -7.21 -0.92
C LEU A 65 -9.51 -8.65 -1.29
N TYR A 66 -8.70 -9.33 -2.11
CA TYR A 66 -8.91 -10.73 -2.49
C TYR A 66 -8.92 -11.64 -1.27
N LEU A 67 -7.92 -11.54 -0.39
CA LEU A 67 -7.85 -12.34 0.84
C LEU A 67 -9.07 -12.10 1.74
N HIS A 68 -9.50 -10.85 1.89
CA HIS A 68 -10.70 -10.53 2.65
C HIS A 68 -11.96 -11.18 2.06
N GLN A 69 -12.18 -11.02 0.76
CA GLN A 69 -13.36 -11.56 0.08
C GLN A 69 -13.37 -13.10 0.07
N TYR A 70 -12.21 -13.71 -0.10
CA TYR A 70 -12.11 -15.16 -0.23
C TYR A 70 -12.25 -15.87 1.11
N TYR A 71 -11.59 -15.40 2.17
CA TYR A 71 -11.55 -16.09 3.45
C TYR A 71 -12.64 -15.67 4.41
N GLU A 72 -13.12 -14.44 4.38
CA GLU A 72 -14.09 -13.96 5.37
C GLU A 72 -15.54 -13.95 4.85
N VAL A 73 -15.74 -13.60 3.59
CA VAL A 73 -17.07 -13.55 2.99
C VAL A 73 -17.50 -14.93 2.43
N GLY A 74 -16.54 -15.82 2.17
CA GLY A 74 -16.77 -17.13 1.57
C GLY A 74 -17.42 -18.20 2.48
N VAL A 75 -17.60 -17.91 3.78
CA VAL A 75 -18.10 -18.91 4.79
C VAL A 75 -19.63 -19.04 4.82
N ILE A 76 -20.36 -18.16 4.15
CA ILE A 76 -21.82 -18.34 4.00
C ILE A 76 -22.04 -19.50 3.02
N LYS A 77 -22.54 -20.65 3.50
CA LYS A 77 -22.93 -21.81 2.69
C LYS A 77 -24.07 -21.41 1.74
N PRO A 78 -23.80 -21.09 0.47
CA PRO A 78 -24.86 -20.70 -0.44
C PRO A 78 -25.58 -21.94 -1.00
N ARG A 79 -26.84 -21.78 -1.28
CA ARG A 79 -27.66 -22.75 -2.06
C ARG A 79 -26.93 -23.04 -3.38
N MET A 80 -26.90 -24.29 -3.83
CA MET A 80 -26.02 -24.77 -4.91
C MET A 80 -26.01 -23.93 -6.22
N SER A 81 -27.16 -23.34 -6.60
CA SER A 81 -27.23 -22.46 -7.79
C SER A 81 -26.53 -21.08 -7.61
N VAL A 82 -26.57 -20.53 -6.39
CA VAL A 82 -25.91 -19.27 -6.02
C VAL A 82 -24.40 -19.46 -5.88
N PHE A 83 -23.97 -20.69 -5.56
CA PHE A 83 -22.55 -21.04 -5.44
C PHE A 83 -21.81 -20.91 -6.77
N CYS A 84 -22.39 -21.38 -7.87
CA CYS A 84 -21.78 -21.33 -9.19
C CYS A 84 -21.59 -19.87 -9.67
N THR A 85 -22.60 -19.03 -9.51
CA THR A 85 -22.54 -17.61 -9.90
C THR A 85 -21.54 -16.84 -9.06
N ALA A 86 -21.53 -17.04 -7.74
CA ALA A 86 -20.57 -16.38 -6.84
C ALA A 86 -19.12 -16.80 -7.14
N TYR A 87 -18.89 -18.07 -7.50
CA TYR A 87 -17.57 -18.56 -7.88
C TYR A 87 -17.09 -17.91 -9.19
N ILE A 88 -17.96 -17.86 -10.22
CA ILE A 88 -17.63 -17.24 -11.51
C ILE A 88 -17.28 -15.76 -11.32
N ILE A 89 -18.06 -15.02 -10.52
CA ILE A 89 -17.77 -13.61 -10.24
C ILE A 89 -16.41 -13.46 -9.53
N LYS A 90 -16.12 -14.31 -8.54
CA LYS A 90 -14.82 -14.27 -7.85
C LYS A 90 -13.65 -14.53 -8.80
N MET A 91 -13.79 -15.55 -9.66
CA MET A 91 -12.77 -15.87 -10.68
C MET A 91 -12.58 -14.70 -11.65
N ALA A 92 -13.67 -14.12 -12.15
CA ALA A 92 -13.61 -12.97 -13.06
C ALA A 92 -12.90 -11.77 -12.42
N VAL A 93 -13.26 -11.41 -11.19
CA VAL A 93 -12.62 -10.30 -10.44
C VAL A 93 -11.13 -10.59 -10.21
N THR A 94 -10.78 -11.84 -9.89
CA THR A 94 -9.37 -12.25 -9.72
C THR A 94 -8.59 -12.12 -11.02
N CYS A 95 -9.12 -12.61 -12.14
CA CYS A 95 -8.49 -12.50 -13.45
C CYS A 95 -8.32 -11.04 -13.87
N ILE A 96 -9.34 -10.20 -13.67
CA ILE A 96 -9.28 -8.76 -13.94
C ILE A 96 -8.18 -8.11 -13.09
N GLY A 97 -8.13 -8.41 -11.79
CA GLY A 97 -7.11 -7.88 -10.89
C GLY A 97 -5.68 -8.27 -11.29
N ILE A 98 -5.45 -9.54 -11.64
CA ILE A 98 -4.14 -10.02 -12.10
C ILE A 98 -3.76 -9.33 -13.40
N THR A 99 -4.66 -9.27 -14.38
CA THR A 99 -4.43 -8.61 -15.67
C THR A 99 -4.09 -7.13 -15.46
N PHE A 100 -4.84 -6.44 -14.61
CA PHE A 100 -4.56 -5.05 -14.25
C PHE A 100 -3.16 -4.86 -13.66
N LEU A 101 -2.73 -5.73 -12.73
CA LEU A 101 -1.41 -5.65 -12.11
C LEU A 101 -0.28 -5.90 -13.13
N ILE A 102 -0.47 -6.84 -14.06
CA ILE A 102 0.49 -7.11 -15.14
C ILE A 102 0.63 -5.87 -16.03
N PHE A 103 -0.48 -5.31 -16.50
CA PHE A 103 -0.46 -4.10 -17.32
C PHE A 103 0.13 -2.89 -16.57
N MET A 104 -0.15 -2.75 -15.28
CA MET A 104 0.43 -1.72 -14.45
C MET A 104 1.96 -1.85 -14.41
N GLY A 105 2.49 -3.04 -14.18
CA GLY A 105 3.94 -3.31 -14.16
C GLY A 105 4.61 -2.98 -15.50
N PHE A 106 4.05 -3.48 -16.61
CA PHE A 106 4.54 -3.17 -17.96
C PHE A 106 4.48 -1.67 -18.27
N SER A 107 3.40 -1.00 -17.90
CA SER A 107 3.26 0.45 -18.06
C SER A 107 4.40 1.22 -17.38
N ARG A 108 4.80 0.82 -16.16
CA ARG A 108 5.89 1.51 -15.44
C ARG A 108 7.25 1.35 -16.11
N ILE A 109 7.51 0.17 -16.70
CA ILE A 109 8.74 -0.11 -17.45
C ILE A 109 8.70 0.62 -18.80
N TYR A 110 7.60 0.50 -19.53
CA TYR A 110 7.42 1.13 -20.85
C TYR A 110 7.57 2.65 -20.80
N LEU A 111 7.04 3.29 -19.76
CA LEU A 111 7.17 4.74 -19.54
C LEU A 111 8.58 5.16 -19.05
N GLY A 112 9.53 4.23 -18.88
CA GLY A 112 10.85 4.51 -18.34
C GLY A 112 10.84 4.98 -16.89
N ALA A 113 9.69 4.91 -16.20
CA ALA A 113 9.54 5.41 -14.83
C ALA A 113 10.23 4.54 -13.78
N HIS A 114 10.37 3.25 -14.08
CA HIS A 114 11.00 2.26 -13.19
C HIS A 114 11.73 1.18 -13.98
N THR A 115 12.79 0.62 -13.41
CA THR A 115 13.44 -0.60 -13.91
C THR A 115 12.59 -1.83 -13.59
N PHE A 116 12.87 -2.95 -14.26
CA PHE A 116 12.24 -4.23 -13.97
C PHE A 116 12.43 -4.65 -12.50
N ASN A 117 13.64 -4.47 -11.96
CA ASN A 117 13.96 -4.82 -10.57
C ASN A 117 13.15 -3.99 -9.57
N GLN A 118 12.96 -2.69 -9.82
CA GLN A 118 12.15 -1.80 -8.99
C GLN A 118 10.67 -2.21 -8.98
N VAL A 119 10.15 -2.63 -10.14
CA VAL A 119 8.79 -3.17 -10.30
C VAL A 119 8.64 -4.50 -9.55
N LEU A 120 9.59 -5.41 -9.75
CA LEU A 120 9.60 -6.74 -9.10
C LEU A 120 9.68 -6.62 -7.58
N PHE A 121 10.58 -5.78 -7.08
CA PHE A 121 10.73 -5.56 -5.64
C PHE A 121 9.45 -4.96 -5.02
N GLY A 122 8.84 -3.96 -5.67
CA GLY A 122 7.55 -3.41 -5.25
C GLY A 122 6.43 -4.46 -5.21
N THR A 123 6.43 -5.38 -6.19
CA THR A 123 5.48 -6.50 -6.25
C THR A 123 5.66 -7.47 -5.08
N ILE A 124 6.89 -7.95 -4.86
CA ILE A 124 7.19 -8.91 -3.78
C ILE A 124 6.87 -8.30 -2.42
N LEU A 125 7.26 -7.04 -2.22
CA LEU A 125 6.98 -6.33 -0.98
C LEU A 125 5.47 -6.16 -0.74
N GLY A 126 4.71 -5.80 -1.80
CA GLY A 126 3.26 -5.69 -1.75
C GLY A 126 2.57 -7.00 -1.37
N ILE A 127 3.02 -8.12 -1.95
CA ILE A 127 2.54 -9.46 -1.61
C ILE A 127 2.83 -9.77 -0.14
N THR A 128 4.07 -9.61 0.29
CA THR A 128 4.51 -9.90 1.65
C THR A 128 3.70 -9.11 2.69
N LEU A 129 3.55 -7.81 2.47
CA LEU A 129 2.79 -6.94 3.37
C LEU A 129 1.30 -7.30 3.40
N ALA A 130 0.70 -7.70 2.26
CA ALA A 130 -0.69 -8.13 2.23
C ALA A 130 -0.92 -9.40 3.05
N TYR A 131 -0.03 -10.39 2.95
CA TYR A 131 -0.11 -11.61 3.77
C TYR A 131 0.11 -11.33 5.26
N ILE A 132 1.16 -10.58 5.62
CA ILE A 132 1.41 -10.20 7.01
C ILE A 132 0.22 -9.39 7.56
N GLY A 133 -0.27 -8.42 6.78
CA GLY A 133 -1.41 -7.60 7.13
C GLY A 133 -2.66 -8.42 7.40
N HIS A 134 -2.98 -9.36 6.51
CA HIS A 134 -4.19 -10.18 6.62
C HIS A 134 -4.14 -11.17 7.79
N TYR A 135 -3.04 -11.92 7.94
CA TYR A 135 -2.96 -13.01 8.91
C TYR A 135 -2.46 -12.60 10.30
N ARG A 136 -1.69 -11.51 10.40
CA ARG A 136 -1.07 -11.11 11.67
C ARG A 136 -1.62 -9.81 12.24
N VAL A 137 -1.80 -8.80 11.39
CA VAL A 137 -2.15 -7.45 11.84
C VAL A 137 -3.66 -7.29 11.96
N LYS A 138 -4.41 -7.69 10.94
CA LYS A 138 -5.86 -7.52 10.88
C LYS A 138 -6.63 -8.17 12.05
N PRO A 139 -6.37 -9.43 12.44
CA PRO A 139 -7.07 -10.03 13.57
C PRO A 139 -6.85 -9.22 14.86
N ARG A 140 -5.61 -8.87 15.15
CA ARG A 140 -5.27 -8.06 16.34
C ARG A 140 -5.91 -6.68 16.32
N PHE A 141 -5.97 -6.05 15.14
CA PHE A 141 -6.61 -4.75 14.96
C PHE A 141 -8.11 -4.82 15.24
N LEU A 142 -8.77 -5.89 14.81
CA LEU A 142 -10.20 -6.08 15.01
C LEU A 142 -10.55 -6.46 16.45
N GLU A 143 -9.67 -7.15 17.20
CA GLU A 143 -9.83 -7.48 18.62
C GLU A 143 -9.53 -6.29 19.55
N MET A 144 -8.77 -5.30 19.11
CA MET A 144 -8.33 -4.18 19.95
C MET A 144 -9.48 -3.42 20.63
N PRO A 145 -10.61 -3.11 19.98
CA PRO A 145 -11.72 -2.43 20.60
C PRO A 145 -12.36 -3.23 21.75
N GLU A 146 -12.43 -4.56 21.63
CA GLU A 146 -13.01 -5.43 22.68
C GLU A 146 -12.11 -5.47 23.90
N LYS A 147 -10.80 -5.63 23.72
CA LYS A 147 -9.84 -5.63 24.81
C LYS A 147 -9.78 -4.29 25.56
N LEU A 148 -9.81 -3.17 24.84
CA LEU A 148 -9.87 -1.84 25.44
C LEU A 148 -11.18 -1.59 26.20
N TYR A 149 -12.23 -2.30 25.85
CA TYR A 149 -13.51 -2.25 26.52
C TYR A 149 -13.51 -3.06 27.83
N GLU A 150 -12.93 -4.26 27.85
CA GLU A 150 -12.83 -5.11 29.05
C GLU A 150 -12.01 -4.46 30.16
N ASP A 151 -10.94 -3.69 29.81
CA ASP A 151 -10.09 -3.00 30.77
C ASP A 151 -10.70 -1.72 31.36
N SER A 152 -11.86 -1.27 30.83
CA SER A 152 -12.47 -0.01 31.28
C SER A 152 -13.81 -0.25 31.99
N THR A 153 -13.88 0.07 33.26
CA THR A 153 -15.10 0.08 34.09
C THR A 153 -16.04 1.27 33.78
N GLY A 154 -15.90 1.91 32.63
CA GLY A 154 -16.64 3.10 32.20
C GLY A 154 -17.78 2.82 31.21
N SER A 155 -18.60 3.82 30.95
CA SER A 155 -19.75 3.75 30.04
C SER A 155 -19.35 3.22 28.67
N LYS A 156 -20.01 2.15 28.22
CA LYS A 156 -19.76 1.43 26.96
C LYS A 156 -19.50 2.32 25.72
N TYR A 157 -20.28 3.37 25.58
CA TYR A 157 -20.28 4.23 24.41
C TYR A 157 -19.09 5.20 24.39
N ALA A 158 -18.74 5.79 25.50
CA ALA A 158 -17.68 6.79 25.57
C ALA A 158 -16.30 6.16 25.34
N VAL A 159 -16.07 4.97 25.89
CA VAL A 159 -14.78 4.25 25.74
C VAL A 159 -14.60 3.75 24.31
N THR A 160 -15.64 3.18 23.72
CA THR A 160 -15.58 2.69 22.33
C THR A 160 -15.31 3.85 21.36
N CYS A 161 -16.02 4.98 21.51
CA CYS A 161 -15.83 6.16 20.66
C CYS A 161 -14.41 6.74 20.84
N MET A 162 -13.93 6.91 22.07
CA MET A 162 -12.60 7.43 22.38
C MET A 162 -11.49 6.50 21.87
N SER A 163 -11.67 5.18 21.94
CA SER A 163 -10.70 4.21 21.42
C SER A 163 -10.62 4.25 19.90
N TYR A 164 -11.76 4.34 19.22
CA TYR A 164 -11.75 4.51 17.75
C TYR A 164 -11.11 5.84 17.35
N VAL A 165 -11.39 6.92 18.05
CA VAL A 165 -10.75 8.23 17.79
C VAL A 165 -9.24 8.16 17.97
N LYS A 166 -8.74 7.52 19.04
CA LYS A 166 -7.30 7.33 19.25
C LYS A 166 -6.66 6.47 18.16
N VAL A 167 -7.29 5.36 17.78
CA VAL A 167 -6.80 4.49 16.70
C VAL A 167 -6.81 5.22 15.37
N ILE A 168 -7.87 5.96 15.04
CA ILE A 168 -7.96 6.76 13.82
C ILE A 168 -6.89 7.87 13.84
N ALA A 169 -6.77 8.61 14.95
CA ALA A 169 -5.77 9.64 15.09
C ALA A 169 -4.34 9.09 14.92
N PHE A 170 -4.02 7.99 15.58
CA PHE A 170 -2.72 7.34 15.45
C PHE A 170 -2.49 6.82 14.01
N ALA A 171 -3.48 6.18 13.42
CA ALA A 171 -3.41 5.63 12.07
C ALA A 171 -3.35 6.68 10.96
N LEU A 172 -3.85 7.89 11.19
CA LEU A 172 -3.78 9.00 10.24
C LEU A 172 -2.60 9.92 10.51
N LEU A 173 -2.39 10.32 11.77
CA LEU A 173 -1.37 11.30 12.12
C LEU A 173 0.06 10.74 11.99
N LEU A 174 0.29 9.49 12.38
CA LEU A 174 1.62 8.89 12.29
C LEU A 174 2.08 8.73 10.83
N PRO A 175 1.30 8.14 9.90
CA PRO A 175 1.70 8.06 8.51
C PRO A 175 1.82 9.43 7.84
N MET A 176 0.98 10.40 8.21
CA MET A 176 1.08 11.78 7.69
C MET A 176 2.35 12.47 8.18
N ALA A 177 2.69 12.35 9.46
CA ALA A 177 3.90 12.91 10.02
C ALA A 177 5.15 12.27 9.38
N VAL A 178 5.16 10.93 9.26
CA VAL A 178 6.25 10.20 8.61
C VAL A 178 6.35 10.59 7.13
N ALA A 179 5.23 10.65 6.40
CA ALA A 179 5.22 11.07 5.00
C ALA A 179 5.72 12.52 4.84
N GLY A 180 5.33 13.41 5.74
CA GLY A 180 5.81 14.79 5.76
C GLY A 180 7.33 14.87 6.00
N CYS A 181 7.86 14.15 6.97
CA CYS A 181 9.30 14.09 7.24
C CYS A 181 10.07 13.51 6.04
N VAL A 182 9.53 12.47 5.40
CA VAL A 182 10.15 11.84 4.23
C VAL A 182 10.13 12.76 3.02
N LEU A 183 9.03 13.49 2.79
CA LEU A 183 8.96 14.47 1.70
C LEU A 183 9.98 15.59 1.89
N LEU A 184 10.13 16.12 3.11
CA LEU A 184 11.13 17.13 3.43
C LEU A 184 12.56 16.60 3.23
N ALA A 185 12.82 15.36 3.67
CA ALA A 185 14.13 14.72 3.46
C ALA A 185 14.40 14.46 1.96
N GLN A 186 13.39 14.09 1.18
CA GLN A 186 13.51 13.89 -0.26
C GLN A 186 13.80 15.21 -1.01
N GLU A 187 13.13 16.30 -0.64
CA GLU A 187 13.42 17.61 -1.24
C GLU A 187 14.85 18.04 -0.96
N GLY A 188 15.34 17.86 0.26
CA GLY A 188 16.73 18.15 0.63
C GLY A 188 17.74 17.32 -0.17
N SER A 189 17.50 16.02 -0.28
CA SER A 189 18.35 15.09 -1.03
C SER A 189 18.34 15.39 -2.53
N GLN A 190 17.17 15.69 -3.11
CA GLN A 190 17.07 16.05 -4.54
C GLN A 190 17.75 17.37 -4.85
N ARG A 191 17.62 18.38 -4.00
CA ARG A 191 18.36 19.65 -4.19
C ARG A 191 19.86 19.41 -4.18
N ALA A 192 20.35 18.59 -3.26
CA ALA A 192 21.78 18.22 -3.21
C ALA A 192 22.22 17.45 -4.47
N PHE A 193 21.39 16.53 -4.97
CA PHE A 193 21.66 15.77 -6.20
C PHE A 193 21.67 16.65 -7.45
N TYR A 194 20.69 17.54 -7.62
CA TYR A 194 20.68 18.50 -8.73
C TYR A 194 21.88 19.46 -8.68
N HIS A 195 22.26 19.94 -7.51
CA HIS A 195 23.46 20.76 -7.36
C HIS A 195 24.73 19.98 -7.71
N SER A 196 24.89 18.75 -7.29
CA SER A 196 26.09 17.95 -7.60
C SER A 196 26.19 17.58 -9.08
N ASN A 197 25.07 17.36 -9.77
CA ASN A 197 25.07 17.03 -11.20
C ASN A 197 25.22 18.25 -12.12
N GLN A 198 24.78 19.44 -11.71
CA GLN A 198 25.08 20.65 -12.47
C GLN A 198 26.60 20.92 -12.61
N PHE A 199 27.42 20.44 -11.69
CA PHE A 199 28.88 20.52 -11.77
C PHE A 199 29.52 19.40 -12.61
N ARG A 200 28.80 18.31 -12.93
CA ARG A 200 29.33 17.19 -13.73
C ARG A 200 29.14 17.38 -15.24
N TYR A 201 28.20 18.23 -15.67
CA TYR A 201 27.85 18.44 -17.07
C TYR A 201 28.25 19.86 -17.56
N ARG A 202 29.12 20.55 -16.83
CA ARG A 202 29.89 21.71 -17.30
C ARG A 202 31.38 21.34 -17.47
#